data_6c9ee8c190a53aef956345ae53659b15
#
_entry.id   6c9ee8c190a53aef956345ae53659b15
#
_cell.length_a   1.000
_cell.length_b   1.000
_cell.length_c   1.000
_cell.angle_alpha   90.00
_cell.angle_beta   90.00
_cell.angle_gamma   90.00
#
_symmetry.space_group_name_H-M   'P 1'
#
loop_
_entity.id
_entity.type
_entity.pdbx_description
1 polymer ?
#
loop_
_entity_poly.entity_id
_entity_poly.type
_entity_poly.pdbx_seq_one_letter_code
_entity_poly.pdbx_strand_id
1 'polypeptide(L)'
;MNLMLLIALAGIAILAVIAGCTTPSSPPVTGRVPLDQCANQTLTYVNQLLSAQGTTAILDSVAETNGMYRVDVSHLYGQVPLYVTRDCTLLFTDGEEMGAPQPRTTADACADRTLAYVNELLAGQGTASLVKVGEEHGIYQVTIFYQGRQIPLSASPDCALLFSEGLDLTAPPPTPTPTPEPVKTVRPAVDLYVMSFCPFGTQAEATMKPVEDLLGGKADFQIRYITTVTGTTISSVQSLHGAVEAEEDLRQICIQKHAPESIWTYLSRFNAECYPLELNLTGMAECSRNITSSLGIDQTGITACVTGTEGIDLLKTDEGSTEQYRATASPTLIINGVVYEGERTPEAYKQAICGSFTNPPPECATVLTSQQATVTGSC
;
A
#
# COMPACT_ATOMS: atom_id res chain seq x y z
N MET A 1 -0.99 7.71 13.57
CA MET A 1 -1.33 6.71 12.54
C MET A 1 -2.79 6.94 12.23
N ASN A 2 -3.10 7.44 11.06
CA ASN A 2 -4.44 7.96 10.75
C ASN A 2 -5.36 6.85 10.23
N LEU A 3 -6.66 6.92 10.58
CA LEU A 3 -7.74 6.06 10.06
C LEU A 3 -7.76 5.98 8.51
N MET A 4 -7.11 6.91 7.79
CA MET A 4 -6.84 6.78 6.36
C MET A 4 -6.00 5.54 6.01
N LEU A 5 -5.16 5.03 6.93
CA LEU A 5 -4.42 3.78 6.72
C LEU A 5 -5.36 2.56 6.81
N LEU A 6 -6.36 2.61 7.68
CA LEU A 6 -7.40 1.55 7.75
C LEU A 6 -8.31 1.55 6.51
N ILE A 7 -8.50 2.71 5.87
CA ILE A 7 -9.30 2.82 4.63
C ILE A 7 -8.46 2.46 3.39
N ALA A 8 -7.15 2.71 3.40
CA ALA A 8 -6.25 2.36 2.30
C ALA A 8 -5.98 0.85 2.20
N LEU A 9 -6.00 0.13 3.33
CA LEU A 9 -5.89 -1.34 3.34
C LEU A 9 -7.18 -2.05 2.92
N ALA A 10 -8.35 -1.38 2.99
CA ALA A 10 -9.62 -1.87 2.45
C ALA A 10 -9.72 -1.79 0.91
N GLY A 11 -8.66 -1.40 0.22
CA GLY A 11 -8.59 -1.26 -1.25
C GLY A 11 -8.54 -2.58 -2.04
N ILE A 12 -8.48 -3.73 -1.38
CA ILE A 12 -8.77 -5.02 -2.03
C ILE A 12 -10.27 -5.30 -1.90
N ALA A 13 -11.09 -4.44 -2.50
CA ALA A 13 -12.50 -4.74 -2.69
C ALA A 13 -12.63 -5.82 -3.77
N ILE A 14 -12.68 -7.08 -3.34
CA ILE A 14 -13.23 -8.17 -4.15
C ILE A 14 -14.68 -7.78 -4.41
N LEU A 15 -14.98 -7.38 -5.65
CA LEU A 15 -16.36 -7.27 -6.13
C LEU A 15 -16.94 -8.69 -6.15
N ALA A 16 -17.52 -9.13 -5.03
CA ALA A 16 -18.38 -10.30 -5.00
C ALA A 16 -19.66 -9.96 -5.78
N VAL A 17 -19.69 -10.36 -7.04
CA VAL A 17 -20.93 -10.47 -7.79
C VAL A 17 -21.81 -11.47 -7.05
N ILE A 18 -22.87 -10.98 -6.41
CA ILE A 18 -23.90 -11.82 -5.77
C ILE A 18 -24.68 -12.52 -6.90
N ALA A 19 -24.18 -13.66 -7.34
CA ALA A 19 -25.03 -14.65 -8.01
C ALA A 19 -25.68 -15.47 -6.89
N GLY A 20 -26.97 -15.25 -6.67
CA GLY A 20 -27.75 -15.98 -5.69
C GLY A 20 -27.76 -17.48 -5.98
N CYS A 21 -26.97 -18.22 -5.22
CA CYS A 21 -27.17 -19.63 -4.97
C CYS A 21 -27.22 -19.81 -3.46
N THR A 22 -28.38 -20.13 -2.92
CA THR A 22 -28.55 -20.57 -1.54
C THR A 22 -27.82 -21.89 -1.36
N THR A 23 -26.57 -21.84 -0.88
CA THR A 23 -25.89 -23.02 -0.35
C THR A 23 -26.46 -23.29 1.05
N PRO A 24 -26.70 -24.55 1.44
CA PRO A 24 -27.12 -24.85 2.80
C PRO A 24 -26.01 -24.40 3.76
N SER A 25 -26.37 -23.53 4.71
CA SER A 25 -25.49 -23.11 5.80
C SER A 25 -25.03 -24.34 6.57
N SER A 26 -23.73 -24.63 6.52
CA SER A 26 -23.12 -25.57 7.46
C SER A 26 -23.39 -25.06 8.88
N PRO A 27 -23.73 -25.93 9.84
CA PRO A 27 -23.94 -25.50 11.21
C PRO A 27 -22.65 -24.83 11.74
N PRO A 28 -22.75 -23.79 12.58
CA PRO A 28 -21.59 -23.12 13.13
C PRO A 28 -20.73 -24.13 13.87
N VAL A 29 -19.45 -24.23 13.51
CA VAL A 29 -18.47 -25.05 14.22
C VAL A 29 -18.20 -24.38 15.57
N THR A 30 -18.92 -24.77 16.61
CA THR A 30 -18.77 -24.28 18.00
C THR A 30 -17.69 -25.05 18.74
N GLY A 31 -16.53 -25.29 18.16
CA GLY A 31 -15.46 -26.08 18.73
C GLY A 31 -14.11 -25.38 18.69
N ARG A 32 -13.40 -25.39 19.81
CA ARG A 32 -12.00 -24.95 19.85
C ARG A 32 -11.14 -25.96 19.08
N VAL A 33 -10.44 -25.47 18.03
CA VAL A 33 -9.44 -26.27 17.30
C VAL A 33 -8.10 -26.18 18.04
N PRO A 34 -7.34 -27.30 18.17
CA PRO A 34 -6.00 -27.24 18.77
C PRO A 34 -5.09 -26.23 18.08
N LEU A 35 -4.29 -25.49 18.87
CA LEU A 35 -3.41 -24.42 18.41
C LEU A 35 -2.52 -24.85 17.25
N ASP A 36 -1.81 -25.97 17.39
CA ASP A 36 -0.89 -26.47 16.35
C ASP A 36 -1.62 -26.86 15.06
N GLN A 37 -2.82 -27.42 15.18
CA GLN A 37 -3.65 -27.75 14.02
C GLN A 37 -4.10 -26.48 13.30
N CYS A 38 -4.53 -25.47 14.05
CA CYS A 38 -4.96 -24.19 13.49
C CYS A 38 -3.78 -23.45 12.83
N ALA A 39 -2.61 -23.43 13.46
CA ALA A 39 -1.41 -22.82 12.90
C ALA A 39 -1.01 -23.46 11.56
N ASN A 40 -1.05 -24.78 11.46
CA ASN A 40 -0.76 -25.50 10.22
C ASN A 40 -1.79 -25.21 9.11
N GLN A 41 -3.08 -25.11 9.47
CA GLN A 41 -4.14 -24.73 8.54
C GLN A 41 -3.92 -23.30 8.03
N THR A 42 -3.63 -22.37 8.95
CA THR A 42 -3.31 -20.96 8.62
C THR A 42 -2.11 -20.86 7.68
N LEU A 43 -1.01 -21.54 8.02
CA LEU A 43 0.19 -21.54 7.18
C LEU A 43 -0.09 -22.11 5.78
N THR A 44 -0.88 -23.18 5.70
CA THR A 44 -1.28 -23.77 4.42
C THR A 44 -2.08 -22.76 3.57
N TYR A 45 -3.04 -22.08 4.18
CA TYR A 45 -3.87 -21.08 3.52
C TYR A 45 -3.03 -19.89 3.04
N VAL A 46 -2.17 -19.36 3.90
CA VAL A 46 -1.24 -18.25 3.56
C VAL A 46 -0.32 -18.65 2.41
N ASN A 47 0.24 -19.85 2.43
CA ASN A 47 1.08 -20.33 1.35
C ASN A 47 0.33 -20.53 0.02
N GLN A 48 -0.96 -20.86 0.08
CA GLN A 48 -1.80 -20.87 -1.13
C GLN A 48 -2.01 -19.46 -1.70
N LEU A 49 -2.23 -18.45 -0.83
CA LEU A 49 -2.31 -17.04 -1.25
C LEU A 49 -0.99 -16.56 -1.87
N LEU A 50 0.14 -16.87 -1.24
CA LEU A 50 1.48 -16.44 -1.67
C LEU A 50 1.98 -17.20 -2.90
N SER A 51 1.42 -18.36 -3.22
CA SER A 51 1.84 -19.17 -4.37
C SER A 51 1.70 -18.43 -5.70
N ALA A 52 0.69 -17.59 -5.83
CA ALA A 52 0.50 -16.73 -7.01
C ALA A 52 1.61 -15.68 -7.17
N GLN A 53 2.30 -15.34 -6.08
CA GLN A 53 3.40 -14.39 -6.05
C GLN A 53 4.77 -15.08 -6.10
N GLY A 54 4.82 -16.41 -6.25
CA GLY A 54 6.05 -17.18 -6.32
C GLY A 54 6.82 -17.26 -5.00
N THR A 55 6.21 -16.92 -3.87
CA THR A 55 6.84 -16.92 -2.54
C THR A 55 6.09 -17.82 -1.55
N THR A 56 6.71 -18.07 -0.40
CA THR A 56 6.15 -18.89 0.69
C THR A 56 6.43 -18.25 2.03
N ALA A 57 5.55 -18.53 3.01
CA ALA A 57 5.76 -18.19 4.40
C ALA A 57 6.26 -19.42 5.19
N ILE A 58 7.02 -19.15 6.24
CA ILE A 58 7.51 -20.12 7.22
C ILE A 58 6.90 -19.78 8.57
N LEU A 59 6.45 -20.79 9.32
CA LEU A 59 5.94 -20.62 10.67
C LEU A 59 7.10 -20.35 11.64
N ASP A 60 7.05 -19.24 12.35
CA ASP A 60 8.04 -18.86 13.36
C ASP A 60 7.58 -19.24 14.78
N SER A 61 6.38 -18.81 15.16
CA SER A 61 5.84 -19.07 16.48
C SER A 61 4.32 -19.09 16.49
N VAL A 62 3.75 -19.72 17.53
CA VAL A 62 2.32 -19.72 17.79
C VAL A 62 2.06 -19.49 19.27
N ALA A 63 1.03 -18.70 19.59
CA ALA A 63 0.63 -18.41 20.97
C ALA A 63 -0.87 -18.14 21.08
N GLU A 64 -1.42 -18.28 22.28
CA GLU A 64 -2.73 -17.70 22.59
C GLU A 64 -2.55 -16.28 23.12
N THR A 65 -3.26 -15.35 22.54
CA THR A 65 -3.29 -13.96 22.99
C THR A 65 -4.67 -13.34 22.77
N ASN A 66 -5.11 -12.50 23.70
CA ASN A 66 -6.38 -11.74 23.57
C ASN A 66 -7.61 -12.61 23.24
N GLY A 67 -7.59 -13.88 23.67
CA GLY A 67 -8.67 -14.83 23.38
C GLY A 67 -8.66 -15.41 21.96
N MET A 68 -7.61 -15.19 21.20
CA MET A 68 -7.39 -15.68 19.84
C MET A 68 -6.07 -16.46 19.74
N TYR A 69 -5.78 -17.03 18.61
CA TYR A 69 -4.47 -17.57 18.26
C TYR A 69 -3.67 -16.53 17.50
N ARG A 70 -2.45 -16.29 17.93
CA ARG A 70 -1.45 -15.53 17.20
C ARG A 70 -0.49 -16.49 16.52
N VAL A 71 -0.34 -16.37 15.22
CA VAL A 71 0.53 -17.17 14.36
C VAL A 71 1.52 -16.23 13.69
N ASP A 72 2.76 -16.23 14.17
CA ASP A 72 3.80 -15.41 13.55
C ASP A 72 4.42 -16.18 12.40
N VAL A 73 4.45 -15.56 11.23
CA VAL A 73 5.04 -16.12 10.01
C VAL A 73 6.09 -15.19 9.44
N SER A 74 7.16 -15.76 8.87
CA SER A 74 8.16 -15.04 8.10
C SER A 74 7.99 -15.34 6.62
N HIS A 75 8.09 -14.31 5.80
CA HIS A 75 8.16 -14.42 4.35
C HIS A 75 9.22 -13.45 3.80
N LEU A 76 9.36 -13.35 2.47
CA LEU A 76 10.38 -12.54 1.80
C LEU A 76 10.49 -11.09 2.31
N TYR A 77 9.38 -10.50 2.77
CA TYR A 77 9.29 -9.10 3.19
C TYR A 77 9.35 -8.90 4.70
N GLY A 78 9.59 -9.95 5.50
CA GLY A 78 9.74 -9.88 6.94
C GLY A 78 8.77 -10.77 7.72
N GLN A 79 8.69 -10.53 9.01
CA GLN A 79 7.82 -11.25 9.92
C GLN A 79 6.47 -10.55 10.04
N VAL A 80 5.38 -11.32 9.96
CA VAL A 80 4.00 -10.84 10.05
C VAL A 80 3.25 -11.60 11.12
N PRO A 81 2.64 -10.92 12.12
CA PRO A 81 1.73 -11.54 13.06
C PRO A 81 0.36 -11.73 12.38
N LEU A 82 -0.17 -12.92 12.48
CA LEU A 82 -1.51 -13.29 12.04
C LEU A 82 -2.37 -13.62 13.26
N TYR A 83 -3.62 -13.20 13.25
CA TYR A 83 -4.56 -13.48 14.34
C TYR A 83 -5.69 -14.37 13.83
N VAL A 84 -5.98 -15.45 14.54
CA VAL A 84 -6.95 -16.46 14.10
C VAL A 84 -7.95 -16.74 15.21
N THR A 85 -9.22 -16.87 14.86
CA THR A 85 -10.25 -17.28 15.82
C THR A 85 -9.98 -18.69 16.36
N ARG A 86 -10.41 -19.00 17.60
CA ARG A 86 -10.13 -20.30 18.24
C ARG A 86 -10.81 -21.49 17.57
N ASP A 87 -11.83 -21.25 16.79
CA ASP A 87 -12.48 -22.25 15.93
C ASP A 87 -11.78 -22.41 14.58
N CYS A 88 -10.70 -21.62 14.35
CA CYS A 88 -9.91 -21.63 13.14
C CYS A 88 -10.71 -21.30 11.85
N THR A 89 -11.67 -20.42 11.96
CA THR A 89 -12.53 -20.02 10.83
C THR A 89 -12.14 -18.69 10.20
N LEU A 90 -11.70 -17.70 11.00
CA LEU A 90 -11.34 -16.38 10.52
C LEU A 90 -9.87 -16.07 10.79
N LEU A 91 -9.21 -15.52 9.78
CA LEU A 91 -7.83 -15.03 9.79
C LEU A 91 -7.81 -13.51 9.60
N PHE A 92 -7.04 -12.82 10.42
CA PHE A 92 -6.79 -11.38 10.32
C PHE A 92 -5.29 -11.14 10.15
N THR A 93 -4.94 -10.22 9.28
CA THR A 93 -3.55 -9.82 8.97
C THR A 93 -3.16 -8.51 9.65
N ASP A 94 -4.10 -7.87 10.32
CA ASP A 94 -3.94 -6.64 11.10
C ASP A 94 -4.43 -6.86 12.53
N GLY A 95 -4.10 -5.95 13.42
CA GLY A 95 -4.60 -5.96 14.81
C GLY A 95 -4.14 -4.71 15.51
N GLU A 96 -5.02 -3.72 15.62
CA GLU A 96 -4.77 -2.46 16.32
C GLU A 96 -5.11 -2.57 17.80
N GLU A 97 -4.17 -2.15 18.66
CA GLU A 97 -4.39 -2.16 20.11
C GLU A 97 -5.32 -1.03 20.54
N MET A 98 -6.51 -1.36 21.04
CA MET A 98 -7.45 -0.42 21.65
C MET A 98 -7.14 -0.14 23.14
N GLY A 99 -6.07 -0.72 23.68
CA GLY A 99 -5.58 -0.58 25.05
C GLY A 99 -5.59 -1.90 25.83
N ALA A 100 -5.41 -1.84 27.17
CA ALA A 100 -5.21 -3.02 28.00
C ALA A 100 -6.34 -4.06 27.85
N PRO A 101 -6.00 -5.38 27.82
CA PRO A 101 -6.96 -6.46 27.82
C PRO A 101 -7.94 -6.35 29.00
N GLN A 102 -9.20 -6.65 28.75
CA GLN A 102 -10.22 -6.69 29.80
C GLN A 102 -10.76 -8.14 29.95
N PRO A 103 -11.27 -8.51 31.12
CA PRO A 103 -12.07 -9.71 31.22
C PRO A 103 -13.16 -9.68 30.16
N ARG A 104 -13.49 -10.84 29.58
CA ARG A 104 -14.53 -10.93 28.55
C ARG A 104 -15.75 -10.09 28.94
N THR A 105 -16.08 -9.11 28.13
CA THR A 105 -17.13 -8.11 28.38
C THR A 105 -18.37 -8.47 27.55
N THR A 106 -19.43 -7.65 27.64
CA THR A 106 -20.59 -7.78 26.75
C THR A 106 -20.27 -7.19 25.37
N ALA A 107 -20.98 -7.66 24.34
CA ALA A 107 -20.84 -7.12 22.98
C ALA A 107 -21.06 -5.60 22.94
N ASP A 108 -22.05 -5.10 23.69
CA ASP A 108 -22.35 -3.66 23.76
C ASP A 108 -21.18 -2.88 24.39
N ALA A 109 -20.59 -3.36 25.49
CA ALA A 109 -19.47 -2.67 26.12
C ALA A 109 -18.21 -2.70 25.22
N CYS A 110 -18.02 -3.75 24.45
CA CYS A 110 -16.94 -3.79 23.45
C CYS A 110 -17.21 -2.86 22.27
N ALA A 111 -18.45 -2.77 21.80
CA ALA A 111 -18.84 -1.83 20.76
C ALA A 111 -18.64 -0.36 21.19
N ASP A 112 -19.00 -0.01 22.41
CA ASP A 112 -18.77 1.31 22.97
C ASP A 112 -17.28 1.68 23.01
N ARG A 113 -16.43 0.74 23.43
CA ARG A 113 -14.98 0.91 23.44
C ARG A 113 -14.42 1.06 22.03
N THR A 114 -14.83 0.20 21.10
CA THR A 114 -14.44 0.28 19.69
C THR A 114 -14.83 1.62 19.08
N LEU A 115 -16.07 2.07 19.33
CA LEU A 115 -16.55 3.34 18.81
C LEU A 115 -15.78 4.53 19.40
N ALA A 116 -15.47 4.49 20.70
CA ALA A 116 -14.66 5.53 21.35
C ALA A 116 -13.26 5.60 20.73
N TYR A 117 -12.59 4.46 20.57
CA TYR A 117 -11.27 4.35 19.93
C TYR A 117 -11.28 4.88 18.50
N VAL A 118 -12.24 4.43 17.67
CA VAL A 118 -12.38 4.91 16.30
C VAL A 118 -12.61 6.43 16.25
N ASN A 119 -13.46 6.98 17.12
CA ASN A 119 -13.71 8.42 17.16
C ASN A 119 -12.50 9.23 17.65
N GLU A 120 -11.63 8.64 18.48
CA GLU A 120 -10.34 9.25 18.84
C GLU A 120 -9.41 9.32 17.61
N LEU A 121 -9.32 8.24 16.81
CA LEU A 121 -8.56 8.23 15.57
C LEU A 121 -9.11 9.23 14.53
N LEU A 122 -10.43 9.44 14.51
CA LEU A 122 -11.12 10.37 13.60
C LEU A 122 -11.07 11.84 14.06
N ALA A 123 -10.37 12.16 15.16
CA ALA A 123 -10.38 13.51 15.74
C ALA A 123 -10.11 14.59 14.68
N GLY A 124 -11.08 15.48 14.49
CA GLY A 124 -11.03 16.55 13.48
C GLY A 124 -11.50 16.18 12.08
N GLN A 125 -11.85 14.91 11.80
CA GLN A 125 -12.27 14.44 10.48
C GLN A 125 -13.76 14.03 10.43
N GLY A 126 -14.46 14.06 11.55
CA GLY A 126 -15.86 13.68 11.69
C GLY A 126 -16.09 12.72 12.86
N THR A 127 -17.28 12.15 12.94
CA THR A 127 -17.66 11.24 14.01
C THR A 127 -18.36 10.01 13.43
N ALA A 128 -17.89 8.82 13.82
CA ALA A 128 -18.56 7.56 13.53
C ALA A 128 -19.70 7.30 14.52
N SER A 129 -20.70 6.56 14.10
CA SER A 129 -21.79 6.09 14.95
C SER A 129 -21.95 4.57 14.86
N LEU A 130 -22.40 3.93 15.93
CA LEU A 130 -22.67 2.49 15.96
C LEU A 130 -23.92 2.17 15.15
N VAL A 131 -23.83 1.15 14.29
CA VAL A 131 -24.97 0.61 13.53
C VAL A 131 -25.49 -0.66 14.18
N LYS A 132 -24.58 -1.60 14.43
CA LYS A 132 -24.93 -2.88 15.04
C LYS A 132 -23.70 -3.51 15.71
N VAL A 133 -23.96 -4.37 16.68
CA VAL A 133 -22.96 -5.24 17.28
C VAL A 133 -23.49 -6.68 17.40
N GLY A 134 -22.61 -7.65 17.31
CA GLY A 134 -22.91 -9.07 17.49
C GLY A 134 -21.66 -9.85 17.93
N GLU A 135 -21.82 -11.13 18.19
CA GLU A 135 -20.73 -12.05 18.44
C GLU A 135 -20.81 -13.20 17.44
N GLU A 136 -19.71 -13.46 16.76
CA GLU A 136 -19.58 -14.54 15.78
C GLU A 136 -18.15 -15.10 15.85
N HIS A 137 -17.99 -16.42 15.71
CA HIS A 137 -16.69 -17.10 15.83
C HIS A 137 -15.91 -16.80 17.13
N GLY A 138 -16.64 -16.41 18.18
CA GLY A 138 -16.06 -16.07 19.48
C GLY A 138 -15.39 -14.71 19.56
N ILE A 139 -15.56 -13.84 18.56
CA ILE A 139 -15.12 -12.45 18.51
C ILE A 139 -16.32 -11.52 18.36
N TYR A 140 -16.14 -10.23 18.64
CA TYR A 140 -17.18 -9.21 18.46
C TYR A 140 -17.16 -8.65 17.04
N GLN A 141 -18.33 -8.58 16.41
CA GLN A 141 -18.55 -7.94 15.11
C GLN A 141 -19.21 -6.59 15.36
N VAL A 142 -18.53 -5.49 15.02
CA VAL A 142 -18.99 -4.12 15.25
C VAL A 142 -19.11 -3.40 13.92
N THR A 143 -20.32 -3.01 13.54
CA THR A 143 -20.51 -2.22 12.33
C THR A 143 -20.73 -0.74 12.72
N ILE A 144 -19.89 0.13 12.19
CA ILE A 144 -20.01 1.58 12.37
C ILE A 144 -20.47 2.25 11.07
N PHE A 145 -21.03 3.46 11.21
CA PHE A 145 -21.40 4.32 10.09
C PHE A 145 -20.51 5.58 10.12
N TYR A 146 -19.81 5.82 9.01
CA TYR A 146 -18.93 6.97 8.85
C TYR A 146 -18.93 7.44 7.39
N GLN A 147 -19.04 8.74 7.15
CA GLN A 147 -19.06 9.38 5.82
C GLN A 147 -19.98 8.69 4.78
N GLY A 148 -21.19 8.33 5.20
CA GLY A 148 -22.18 7.73 4.31
C GLY A 148 -22.00 6.23 4.07
N ARG A 149 -21.03 5.56 4.72
CA ARG A 149 -20.73 4.13 4.57
C ARG A 149 -20.87 3.37 5.87
N GLN A 150 -21.27 2.11 5.77
CA GLN A 150 -21.16 1.15 6.86
C GLN A 150 -19.82 0.43 6.77
N ILE A 151 -19.09 0.40 7.86
CA ILE A 151 -17.76 -0.23 7.95
C ILE A 151 -17.85 -1.36 8.97
N PRO A 152 -17.72 -2.62 8.54
CA PRO A 152 -17.62 -3.75 9.45
C PRO A 152 -16.22 -3.78 10.08
N LEU A 153 -16.18 -3.99 11.39
CA LEU A 153 -14.97 -4.15 12.18
C LEU A 153 -15.13 -5.38 13.08
N SER A 154 -14.02 -6.01 13.42
CA SER A 154 -14.00 -7.12 14.35
C SER A 154 -13.15 -6.75 15.57
N ALA A 155 -13.54 -7.23 16.76
CA ALA A 155 -12.75 -7.01 17.96
C ALA A 155 -12.52 -8.35 18.71
N SER A 156 -11.33 -8.46 19.34
CA SER A 156 -10.95 -9.64 20.10
C SER A 156 -11.90 -9.90 21.29
N PRO A 157 -11.99 -11.15 21.82
CA PRO A 157 -12.88 -11.50 22.93
C PRO A 157 -12.67 -10.69 24.21
N ASP A 158 -11.48 -10.14 24.42
CA ASP A 158 -11.14 -9.25 25.53
C ASP A 158 -11.20 -7.78 25.16
N CYS A 159 -11.66 -7.48 23.93
CA CYS A 159 -11.80 -6.13 23.39
C CYS A 159 -10.51 -5.29 23.44
N ALA A 160 -9.35 -5.92 23.34
CA ALA A 160 -8.04 -5.25 23.33
C ALA A 160 -7.53 -4.99 21.91
N LEU A 161 -7.91 -5.82 20.95
CA LEU A 161 -7.50 -5.71 19.57
C LEU A 161 -8.70 -5.38 18.66
N LEU A 162 -8.48 -4.50 17.72
CA LEU A 162 -9.40 -4.14 16.64
C LEU A 162 -8.84 -4.64 15.30
N PHE A 163 -9.69 -5.22 14.49
CA PHE A 163 -9.36 -5.74 13.17
C PHE A 163 -10.27 -5.12 12.11
N SER A 164 -9.76 -4.99 10.89
CA SER A 164 -10.58 -4.57 9.75
C SER A 164 -11.40 -5.75 9.22
N GLU A 165 -10.93 -6.48 8.26
CA GLU A 165 -11.65 -7.57 7.60
C GLU A 165 -10.98 -8.93 7.84
N GLY A 166 -11.77 -9.93 8.21
CA GLY A 166 -11.28 -11.29 8.41
C GLY A 166 -11.40 -12.14 7.14
N LEU A 167 -10.41 -12.96 6.87
CA LEU A 167 -10.42 -13.95 5.81
C LEU A 167 -11.00 -15.28 6.33
N ASP A 168 -11.93 -15.86 5.58
CA ASP A 168 -12.52 -17.16 5.92
C ASP A 168 -11.55 -18.30 5.56
N LEU A 169 -10.96 -18.92 6.58
CA LEU A 169 -10.03 -20.06 6.43
C LEU A 169 -10.74 -21.35 5.99
N THR A 170 -12.06 -21.41 6.06
CA THR A 170 -12.85 -22.57 5.62
C THR A 170 -13.23 -22.49 4.15
N ALA A 171 -13.20 -21.30 3.57
CA ALA A 171 -13.34 -21.08 2.14
C ALA A 171 -12.01 -21.36 1.41
N PRO A 172 -12.06 -21.86 0.17
CA PRO A 172 -10.84 -21.88 -0.63
C PRO A 172 -10.28 -20.46 -0.76
N PRO A 173 -8.95 -20.27 -0.70
CA PRO A 173 -8.35 -18.96 -0.94
C PRO A 173 -8.92 -18.36 -2.22
N PRO A 174 -9.16 -17.04 -2.26
CA PRO A 174 -9.62 -16.39 -3.46
C PRO A 174 -8.68 -16.75 -4.60
N THR A 175 -9.20 -17.35 -5.66
CA THR A 175 -8.41 -17.61 -6.86
C THR A 175 -7.93 -16.26 -7.35
N PRO A 176 -6.62 -16.04 -7.50
CA PRO A 176 -6.13 -14.78 -8.02
C PRO A 176 -6.84 -14.53 -9.35
N THR A 177 -7.56 -13.42 -9.44
CA THR A 177 -8.09 -12.97 -10.72
C THR A 177 -6.88 -12.81 -11.62
N PRO A 178 -6.81 -13.46 -12.80
CA PRO A 178 -5.68 -13.30 -13.66
C PRO A 178 -5.47 -11.81 -13.91
N THR A 179 -4.34 -11.27 -13.45
CA THR A 179 -3.95 -9.90 -13.76
C THR A 179 -3.97 -9.76 -15.28
N PRO A 180 -4.70 -8.81 -15.84
CA PRO A 180 -4.74 -8.65 -17.29
C PRO A 180 -3.31 -8.54 -17.81
N GLU A 181 -2.93 -9.35 -18.80
CA GLU A 181 -1.63 -9.16 -19.43
C GLU A 181 -1.59 -7.77 -20.08
N PRO A 182 -0.51 -7.00 -19.91
CA PRO A 182 -0.39 -5.69 -20.54
C PRO A 182 -0.49 -5.82 -22.05
N VAL A 183 -1.30 -4.99 -22.68
CA VAL A 183 -1.36 -4.92 -24.16
C VAL A 183 0.02 -4.53 -24.65
N LYS A 184 0.60 -5.36 -25.53
CA LYS A 184 1.94 -5.11 -26.08
C LYS A 184 1.95 -3.89 -26.98
N THR A 185 2.94 -3.01 -26.78
CA THR A 185 3.13 -1.78 -27.57
C THR A 185 4.54 -1.71 -28.14
N VAL A 186 4.75 -0.83 -29.12
CA VAL A 186 6.10 -0.58 -29.68
C VAL A 186 6.97 0.13 -28.64
N ARG A 187 6.37 1.00 -27.82
CA ARG A 187 7.00 1.77 -26.75
C ARG A 187 6.11 1.66 -25.51
N PRO A 188 6.39 0.74 -24.58
CA PRO A 188 5.61 0.58 -23.37
C PRO A 188 5.60 1.84 -22.52
N ALA A 189 4.43 2.18 -21.97
CA ALA A 189 4.28 3.17 -20.92
C ALA A 189 4.57 2.51 -19.57
N VAL A 190 5.39 3.15 -18.76
CA VAL A 190 5.84 2.68 -17.44
C VAL A 190 5.63 3.81 -16.45
N ASP A 191 4.54 3.74 -15.70
CA ASP A 191 4.15 4.73 -14.70
C ASP A 191 4.45 4.19 -13.29
N LEU A 192 5.39 4.84 -12.58
CA LEU A 192 5.73 4.52 -11.19
C LEU A 192 5.10 5.56 -10.26
N TYR A 193 4.07 5.15 -9.51
CA TYR A 193 3.36 6.00 -8.55
C TYR A 193 4.06 5.96 -7.21
N VAL A 194 4.43 7.13 -6.71
CA VAL A 194 5.20 7.29 -5.47
C VAL A 194 4.72 8.48 -4.64
N MET A 195 5.21 8.55 -3.42
CA MET A 195 5.26 9.73 -2.57
C MET A 195 6.74 9.97 -2.25
N SER A 196 7.24 11.20 -2.40
CA SER A 196 8.69 11.47 -2.36
C SER A 196 9.35 11.19 -0.99
N PHE A 197 8.58 11.11 0.10
CA PHE A 197 9.08 10.75 1.42
C PHE A 197 8.65 9.35 1.89
N CYS A 198 8.02 8.55 1.03
CA CYS A 198 7.77 7.16 1.34
C CYS A 198 9.05 6.32 1.10
N PRO A 199 9.61 5.65 2.13
CA PRO A 199 10.83 4.86 1.98
C PRO A 199 10.68 3.68 1.01
N PHE A 200 9.47 3.15 0.85
CA PHE A 200 9.19 2.13 -0.17
C PHE A 200 9.10 2.73 -1.58
N GLY A 201 8.66 3.99 -1.69
CA GLY A 201 8.67 4.76 -2.94
C GLY A 201 10.10 5.01 -3.41
N THR A 202 10.96 5.57 -2.54
CA THR A 202 12.38 5.82 -2.83
C THR A 202 13.15 4.52 -3.15
N GLN A 203 12.81 3.41 -2.48
CA GLN A 203 13.33 2.09 -2.81
C GLN A 203 12.94 1.66 -4.24
N ALA A 204 11.68 1.86 -4.63
CA ALA A 204 11.21 1.48 -5.96
C ALA A 204 11.86 2.35 -7.06
N GLU A 205 12.10 3.63 -6.80
CA GLU A 205 12.87 4.51 -7.68
C GLU A 205 14.31 4.00 -7.86
N ALA A 206 14.98 3.65 -6.76
CA ALA A 206 16.32 3.08 -6.81
C ALA A 206 16.35 1.72 -7.54
N THR A 207 15.29 0.91 -7.41
CA THR A 207 15.11 -0.34 -8.11
C THR A 207 14.86 -0.13 -9.61
N MET A 208 14.08 0.88 -9.98
CA MET A 208 13.75 1.20 -11.36
C MET A 208 14.90 1.88 -12.11
N LYS A 209 15.77 2.63 -11.43
CA LYS A 209 16.86 3.40 -12.05
C LYS A 209 17.73 2.57 -13.01
N PRO A 210 18.27 1.39 -12.65
CA PRO A 210 19.05 0.58 -13.60
C PRO A 210 18.22 0.05 -14.78
N VAL A 211 16.90 -0.07 -14.63
CA VAL A 211 15.99 -0.46 -15.72
C VAL A 211 15.79 0.71 -16.68
N GLU A 212 15.60 1.90 -16.13
CA GLU A 212 15.51 3.14 -16.92
C GLU A 212 16.81 3.43 -17.66
N ASP A 213 17.97 3.29 -17.02
CA ASP A 213 19.27 3.42 -17.67
C ASP A 213 19.41 2.48 -18.89
N LEU A 214 18.84 1.30 -18.79
CA LEU A 214 18.90 0.29 -19.85
C LEU A 214 17.87 0.52 -20.96
N LEU A 215 16.63 0.89 -20.61
CA LEU A 215 15.46 0.93 -21.49
C LEU A 215 14.86 2.32 -21.71
N GLY A 216 15.38 3.39 -21.10
CA GLY A 216 14.78 4.73 -21.14
C GLY A 216 14.61 5.30 -22.55
N GLY A 217 15.50 4.96 -23.48
CA GLY A 217 15.34 5.30 -24.90
C GLY A 217 14.29 4.47 -25.64
N LYS A 218 13.75 3.40 -25.07
CA LYS A 218 12.87 2.41 -25.70
C LYS A 218 11.47 2.36 -25.11
N ALA A 219 11.33 2.59 -23.80
CA ALA A 219 10.06 2.69 -23.09
C ALA A 219 9.81 4.15 -22.65
N ASP A 220 8.62 4.46 -22.20
CA ASP A 220 8.21 5.77 -21.72
C ASP A 220 8.03 5.71 -20.20
N PHE A 221 9.06 6.14 -19.46
CA PHE A 221 9.09 6.11 -18.01
C PHE A 221 8.58 7.43 -17.45
N GLN A 222 7.58 7.34 -16.55
CA GLN A 222 7.01 8.48 -15.84
C GLN A 222 6.97 8.17 -14.34
N ILE A 223 7.39 9.15 -13.54
CA ILE A 223 7.09 9.18 -12.11
C ILE A 223 5.75 9.90 -11.95
N ARG A 224 4.85 9.31 -11.16
CA ARG A 224 3.53 9.84 -10.81
C ARG A 224 3.46 10.08 -9.32
N TYR A 225 2.88 11.20 -8.90
CA TYR A 225 2.83 11.53 -7.49
C TYR A 225 1.43 11.30 -6.93
N ILE A 226 1.37 10.57 -5.80
CA ILE A 226 0.13 10.28 -5.09
C ILE A 226 -0.18 11.46 -4.16
N THR A 227 -0.96 12.41 -4.67
CA THR A 227 -1.36 13.63 -3.96
C THR A 227 -2.85 13.88 -4.11
N THR A 228 -3.42 14.74 -3.25
CA THR A 228 -4.77 15.29 -3.40
C THR A 228 -4.69 16.79 -3.59
N VAL A 229 -5.36 17.32 -4.63
CA VAL A 229 -5.29 18.73 -5.01
C VAL A 229 -6.67 19.38 -4.92
N THR A 230 -6.90 20.19 -3.89
CA THR A 230 -8.20 20.83 -3.63
C THR A 230 -8.35 22.23 -4.19
N GLY A 231 -7.30 22.81 -4.79
CA GLY A 231 -7.29 24.19 -5.28
C GLY A 231 -6.26 24.47 -6.37
N THR A 232 -5.71 25.68 -6.38
CA THR A 232 -4.79 26.16 -7.42
C THR A 232 -3.47 26.69 -6.87
N THR A 233 -3.19 26.47 -5.59
CA THR A 233 -1.96 26.92 -4.92
C THR A 233 -1.27 25.77 -4.24
N ILE A 234 0.01 25.89 -3.96
CA ILE A 234 0.80 24.84 -3.26
C ILE A 234 0.18 24.42 -1.93
N SER A 235 -0.42 25.34 -1.21
CA SER A 235 -1.11 25.05 0.06
C SER A 235 -2.38 24.21 -0.09
N SER A 236 -2.85 24.01 -1.32
CA SER A 236 -3.99 23.14 -1.62
C SER A 236 -3.59 21.73 -2.07
N VAL A 237 -2.29 21.44 -2.11
CA VAL A 237 -1.76 20.10 -2.36
C VAL A 237 -1.55 19.40 -1.02
N GLN A 238 -2.10 18.20 -0.92
CA GLN A 238 -1.96 17.35 0.26
C GLN A 238 -1.22 16.07 -0.13
N SER A 239 -0.25 15.69 0.67
CA SER A 239 0.48 14.43 0.59
C SER A 239 0.52 13.77 1.97
N LEU A 240 0.81 12.47 2.02
CA LEU A 240 0.72 11.66 3.24
C LEU A 240 1.64 12.18 4.36
N HIS A 241 2.87 12.58 4.02
CA HIS A 241 3.87 13.06 4.99
C HIS A 241 3.86 14.60 5.13
N GLY A 242 2.80 15.24 4.64
CA GLY A 242 2.54 16.66 4.88
C GLY A 242 3.07 17.62 3.81
N ALA A 243 3.09 18.92 4.16
CA ALA A 243 3.35 19.99 3.20
C ALA A 243 4.75 19.95 2.55
N VAL A 244 5.74 19.41 3.26
CA VAL A 244 7.12 19.30 2.74
C VAL A 244 7.20 18.29 1.62
N GLU A 245 6.55 17.15 1.78
CA GLU A 245 6.42 16.16 0.73
C GLU A 245 5.66 16.71 -0.47
N ALA A 246 4.52 17.35 -0.22
CA ALA A 246 3.73 17.99 -1.28
C ALA A 246 4.55 19.03 -2.10
N GLU A 247 5.43 19.78 -1.42
CA GLU A 247 6.33 20.73 -2.11
C GLU A 247 7.40 20.01 -2.94
N GLU A 248 7.92 18.89 -2.44
CA GLU A 248 8.92 18.11 -3.17
C GLU A 248 8.28 17.33 -4.33
N ASP A 249 7.12 16.70 -4.15
CA ASP A 249 6.35 16.08 -5.24
C ASP A 249 6.11 17.08 -6.37
N LEU A 250 5.72 18.31 -6.02
CA LEU A 250 5.51 19.41 -6.96
C LEU A 250 6.81 19.82 -7.66
N ARG A 251 7.94 19.85 -6.97
CA ARG A 251 9.26 20.12 -7.54
C ARG A 251 9.68 19.04 -8.53
N GLN A 252 9.54 17.80 -8.13
CA GLN A 252 9.96 16.65 -8.94
C GLN A 252 9.13 16.53 -10.22
N ILE A 253 7.80 16.75 -10.16
CA ILE A 253 6.98 16.75 -11.38
C ILE A 253 7.33 17.91 -12.33
N CYS A 254 7.69 19.08 -11.78
CA CYS A 254 8.20 20.20 -12.57
C CYS A 254 9.55 19.88 -13.22
N ILE A 255 10.46 19.21 -12.51
CA ILE A 255 11.74 18.74 -13.08
C ILE A 255 11.48 17.73 -14.20
N GLN A 256 10.61 16.75 -13.98
CA GLN A 256 10.24 15.78 -15.00
C GLN A 256 9.67 16.45 -16.25
N LYS A 257 8.90 17.52 -16.09
CA LYS A 257 8.31 18.29 -17.19
C LYS A 257 9.35 19.09 -17.97
N HIS A 258 10.25 19.79 -17.29
CA HIS A 258 11.16 20.77 -17.89
C HIS A 258 12.57 20.25 -18.16
N ALA A 259 12.98 19.14 -17.50
CA ALA A 259 14.27 18.49 -17.66
C ALA A 259 14.12 16.96 -17.56
N PRO A 260 13.34 16.33 -18.46
CA PRO A 260 12.99 14.90 -18.39
C PRO A 260 14.22 13.98 -18.41
N GLU A 261 15.30 14.40 -19.05
CA GLU A 261 16.57 13.65 -19.07
C GLU A 261 17.30 13.65 -17.72
N SER A 262 16.94 14.56 -16.81
CA SER A 262 17.61 14.74 -15.52
C SER A 262 16.84 14.15 -14.34
N ILE A 263 15.55 13.83 -14.50
CA ILE A 263 14.69 13.44 -13.37
C ILE A 263 15.22 12.23 -12.61
N TRP A 264 15.61 11.16 -13.29
CA TRP A 264 16.10 9.96 -12.64
C TRP A 264 17.42 10.16 -11.89
N THR A 265 18.29 11.02 -12.41
CA THR A 265 19.53 11.41 -11.72
C THR A 265 19.21 12.31 -10.51
N TYR A 266 18.25 13.21 -10.65
CA TYR A 266 17.78 14.03 -9.54
C TYR A 266 17.22 13.16 -8.42
N LEU A 267 16.29 12.23 -8.70
CA LEU A 267 15.70 11.32 -7.73
C LEU A 267 16.77 10.52 -6.99
N SER A 268 17.73 9.93 -7.71
CA SER A 268 18.80 9.16 -7.09
C SER A 268 19.61 9.99 -6.10
N ARG A 269 19.91 11.24 -6.45
CA ARG A 269 20.65 12.15 -5.58
C ARG A 269 19.81 12.69 -4.44
N PHE A 270 18.55 13.03 -4.70
CA PHE A 270 17.61 13.48 -3.69
C PHE A 270 17.46 12.42 -2.59
N ASN A 271 17.23 11.18 -2.97
CA ASN A 271 17.07 10.07 -2.04
C ASN A 271 18.34 9.80 -1.20
N ALA A 272 19.52 10.02 -1.77
CA ALA A 272 20.78 9.83 -1.07
C ALA A 272 21.21 11.02 -0.20
N GLU A 273 20.99 12.24 -0.66
CA GLU A 273 21.58 13.46 -0.09
C GLU A 273 20.57 14.30 0.70
N CYS A 274 19.30 14.40 0.21
CA CYS A 274 18.29 15.29 0.76
C CYS A 274 17.26 14.57 1.64
N TYR A 275 16.77 13.41 1.22
CA TYR A 275 15.80 12.62 1.97
C TYR A 275 16.19 12.42 3.45
N PRO A 276 17.46 12.13 3.81
CA PRO A 276 17.85 12.03 5.22
C PRO A 276 17.67 13.32 6.05
N LEU A 277 17.37 14.45 5.41
CA LEU A 277 17.15 15.76 6.03
C LEU A 277 15.65 16.06 6.26
N GLU A 278 14.76 15.13 6.05
CA GLU A 278 13.30 15.30 6.01
C GLU A 278 12.70 16.16 7.12
N LEU A 279 13.26 16.12 8.33
CA LEU A 279 12.86 16.93 9.48
C LEU A 279 13.45 18.36 9.48
N ASN A 280 14.34 18.68 8.54
CA ASN A 280 14.96 19.98 8.39
C ASN A 280 14.51 20.67 7.08
N LEU A 281 13.36 21.34 7.13
CA LEU A 281 12.75 22.00 5.98
C LEU A 281 13.68 22.93 5.20
N THR A 282 14.47 23.73 5.92
CA THR A 282 15.41 24.69 5.33
C THR A 282 16.56 23.95 4.64
N GLY A 283 17.13 22.96 5.30
CA GLY A 283 18.19 22.10 4.75
C GLY A 283 17.73 21.31 3.54
N MET A 284 16.51 20.80 3.55
CA MET A 284 15.88 20.10 2.43
C MET A 284 15.78 20.98 1.18
N ALA A 285 15.17 22.17 1.30
CA ALA A 285 14.99 23.08 0.20
C ALA A 285 16.33 23.58 -0.39
N GLU A 286 17.36 23.74 0.45
CA GLU A 286 18.71 24.09 0.00
C GLU A 286 19.37 22.91 -0.72
N CYS A 287 19.26 21.70 -0.18
CA CYS A 287 19.77 20.48 -0.77
C CYS A 287 19.19 20.25 -2.16
N SER A 288 17.87 20.31 -2.32
CA SER A 288 17.18 20.18 -3.62
C SER A 288 17.67 21.22 -4.65
N ARG A 289 17.84 22.48 -4.22
CA ARG A 289 18.40 23.52 -5.09
C ARG A 289 19.85 23.25 -5.51
N ASN A 290 20.66 22.72 -4.61
CA ASN A 290 22.05 22.38 -4.92
C ASN A 290 22.12 21.25 -5.95
N ILE A 291 21.26 20.23 -5.84
CA ILE A 291 21.18 19.16 -6.83
C ILE A 291 20.75 19.72 -8.20
N THR A 292 19.65 20.47 -8.28
CA THR A 292 19.17 21.05 -9.55
C THR A 292 20.24 21.95 -10.19
N SER A 293 20.93 22.76 -9.40
CA SER A 293 22.03 23.60 -9.89
C SER A 293 23.18 22.77 -10.47
N SER A 294 23.59 21.72 -9.76
CA SER A 294 24.71 20.86 -10.19
C SER A 294 24.41 20.04 -11.43
N LEU A 295 23.12 19.75 -11.69
CA LEU A 295 22.64 19.08 -12.89
C LEU A 295 22.40 20.04 -14.05
N GLY A 296 22.60 21.35 -13.88
CA GLY A 296 22.36 22.36 -14.91
C GLY A 296 20.87 22.59 -15.24
N ILE A 297 19.96 22.17 -14.35
CA ILE A 297 18.52 22.35 -14.50
C ILE A 297 18.17 23.84 -14.32
N ASP A 298 17.33 24.37 -15.19
CA ASP A 298 16.88 25.78 -15.12
C ASP A 298 16.03 26.02 -13.85
N GLN A 299 16.68 26.53 -12.82
CA GLN A 299 16.02 26.84 -11.54
C GLN A 299 14.91 27.89 -11.66
N THR A 300 15.02 28.81 -12.62
CA THR A 300 14.01 29.85 -12.84
C THR A 300 12.73 29.20 -13.39
N GLY A 301 12.86 28.34 -14.39
CA GLY A 301 11.75 27.58 -14.97
C GLY A 301 11.10 26.66 -13.93
N ILE A 302 11.90 25.90 -13.14
CA ILE A 302 11.37 25.06 -12.08
C ILE A 302 10.63 25.88 -11.01
N THR A 303 11.20 27.00 -10.57
CA THR A 303 10.53 27.86 -9.59
C THR A 303 9.22 28.42 -10.13
N ALA A 304 9.17 28.84 -11.39
CA ALA A 304 7.94 29.33 -12.02
C ALA A 304 6.86 28.23 -12.12
N CYS A 305 7.24 27.00 -12.44
CA CYS A 305 6.33 25.85 -12.46
C CYS A 305 5.79 25.54 -11.05
N VAL A 306 6.67 25.49 -10.04
CA VAL A 306 6.30 25.18 -8.64
C VAL A 306 5.40 26.25 -8.02
N THR A 307 5.68 27.54 -8.27
CA THR A 307 4.92 28.67 -7.69
C THR A 307 3.71 29.10 -8.51
N GLY A 308 3.65 28.66 -9.77
CA GLY A 308 2.55 28.92 -10.69
C GLY A 308 1.44 27.88 -10.63
N THR A 309 0.61 27.84 -11.66
CA THR A 309 -0.46 26.84 -11.79
C THR A 309 -0.01 25.58 -12.54
N GLU A 310 1.08 25.63 -13.30
CA GLU A 310 1.54 24.54 -14.15
C GLU A 310 1.78 23.26 -13.34
N GLY A 311 2.58 23.34 -12.28
CA GLY A 311 2.86 22.18 -11.43
C GLY A 311 1.62 21.63 -10.75
N ILE A 312 0.71 22.51 -10.31
CA ILE A 312 -0.58 22.11 -9.73
C ILE A 312 -1.43 21.35 -10.77
N ASP A 313 -1.47 21.80 -12.01
CA ASP A 313 -2.24 21.14 -13.07
C ASP A 313 -1.61 19.80 -13.48
N LEU A 314 -0.29 19.67 -13.39
CA LEU A 314 0.41 18.39 -13.54
C LEU A 314 0.04 17.41 -12.42
N LEU A 315 0.06 17.84 -11.16
CA LEU A 315 -0.34 16.99 -10.03
C LEU A 315 -1.82 16.59 -10.09
N LYS A 316 -2.72 17.45 -10.54
CA LYS A 316 -4.13 17.08 -10.81
C LYS A 316 -4.24 16.00 -11.89
N THR A 317 -3.38 16.04 -12.89
CA THR A 317 -3.32 14.99 -13.91
C THR A 317 -2.90 13.65 -13.29
N ASP A 318 -1.92 13.67 -12.40
CA ASP A 318 -1.49 12.48 -11.66
C ASP A 318 -2.57 12.00 -10.70
N GLU A 319 -3.28 12.88 -9.98
CA GLU A 319 -4.43 12.54 -9.13
C GLU A 319 -5.52 11.81 -9.94
N GLY A 320 -5.92 12.33 -11.10
CA GLY A 320 -6.89 11.67 -11.98
C GLY A 320 -6.41 10.28 -12.45
N SER A 321 -5.11 10.13 -12.72
CA SER A 321 -4.51 8.85 -13.06
C SER A 321 -4.45 7.89 -11.86
N THR A 322 -4.13 8.41 -10.67
CA THR A 322 -4.16 7.67 -9.39
C THR A 322 -5.55 7.11 -9.12
N GLU A 323 -6.59 7.91 -9.33
CA GLU A 323 -7.98 7.47 -9.20
C GLU A 323 -8.36 6.41 -10.24
N GLN A 324 -7.99 6.62 -11.51
CA GLN A 324 -8.28 5.71 -12.62
C GLN A 324 -7.73 4.31 -12.36
N TYR A 325 -6.49 4.21 -11.89
CA TYR A 325 -5.80 2.95 -11.66
C TYR A 325 -5.86 2.48 -10.21
N ARG A 326 -6.50 3.25 -9.32
CA ARG A 326 -6.53 3.00 -7.87
C ARG A 326 -5.13 2.85 -7.27
N ALA A 327 -4.17 3.63 -7.78
CA ALA A 327 -2.78 3.63 -7.33
C ALA A 327 -2.62 4.42 -6.02
N THR A 328 -3.29 3.98 -4.94
CA THR A 328 -3.34 4.68 -3.65
C THR A 328 -2.17 4.34 -2.72
N ALA A 329 -1.34 3.37 -3.09
CA ALA A 329 -0.17 2.93 -2.31
C ALA A 329 1.14 3.31 -3.01
N SER A 330 2.11 3.81 -2.25
CA SER A 330 3.47 4.07 -2.72
C SER A 330 4.39 2.90 -2.32
N PRO A 331 5.09 2.24 -3.27
CA PRO A 331 4.98 2.41 -4.70
C PRO A 331 3.87 1.57 -5.35
N THR A 332 3.30 2.07 -6.44
CA THR A 332 2.51 1.26 -7.40
C THR A 332 3.14 1.38 -8.78
N LEU A 333 3.42 0.28 -9.45
CA LEU A 333 3.96 0.25 -10.80
C LEU A 333 2.86 -0.17 -11.80
N ILE A 334 2.69 0.61 -12.86
CA ILE A 334 1.73 0.33 -13.94
C ILE A 334 2.48 0.26 -15.27
N ILE A 335 2.26 -0.82 -16.02
CA ILE A 335 2.89 -1.03 -17.33
C ILE A 335 1.78 -1.20 -18.37
N ASN A 336 1.75 -0.32 -19.37
CA ASN A 336 0.70 -0.28 -20.39
C ASN A 336 -0.73 -0.32 -19.81
N GLY A 337 -0.96 0.39 -18.71
CA GLY A 337 -2.27 0.48 -18.06
C GLY A 337 -2.64 -0.69 -17.15
N VAL A 338 -1.72 -1.64 -16.90
CA VAL A 338 -1.93 -2.79 -16.02
C VAL A 338 -1.04 -2.68 -14.79
N VAL A 339 -1.60 -2.88 -13.61
CA VAL A 339 -0.87 -2.89 -12.33
C VAL A 339 0.08 -4.08 -12.31
N TYR A 340 1.34 -3.82 -11.97
CA TYR A 340 2.36 -4.83 -11.78
C TYR A 340 2.35 -5.34 -10.34
N GLU A 341 2.16 -6.65 -10.17
CA GLU A 341 2.09 -7.30 -8.86
C GLU A 341 3.27 -8.26 -8.58
N GLY A 342 4.32 -8.19 -9.41
CA GLY A 342 5.49 -9.06 -9.29
C GLY A 342 6.54 -8.56 -8.29
N GLU A 343 7.68 -9.24 -8.26
CA GLU A 343 8.81 -8.89 -7.40
C GLU A 343 9.37 -7.50 -7.70
N ARG A 344 9.77 -6.78 -6.65
CA ARG A 344 10.34 -5.43 -6.74
C ARG A 344 11.86 -5.50 -6.84
N THR A 345 12.37 -6.15 -7.90
CA THR A 345 13.79 -6.22 -8.22
C THR A 345 14.06 -5.61 -9.60
N PRO A 346 15.26 -5.08 -9.88
CA PRO A 346 15.58 -4.54 -11.20
C PRO A 346 15.35 -5.55 -12.32
N GLU A 347 15.71 -6.82 -12.11
CA GLU A 347 15.52 -7.87 -13.10
C GLU A 347 14.03 -8.14 -13.37
N ALA A 348 13.20 -8.23 -12.31
CA ALA A 348 11.78 -8.48 -12.43
C ALA A 348 11.04 -7.30 -13.11
N TYR A 349 11.36 -6.06 -12.75
CA TYR A 349 10.83 -4.88 -13.43
C TYR A 349 11.20 -4.86 -14.91
N LYS A 350 12.50 -5.11 -15.23
CA LYS A 350 12.95 -5.20 -16.62
C LYS A 350 12.19 -6.26 -17.39
N GLN A 351 12.04 -7.47 -16.84
CA GLN A 351 11.34 -8.58 -17.51
C GLN A 351 9.89 -8.23 -17.81
N ALA A 352 9.17 -7.62 -16.86
CA ALA A 352 7.78 -7.19 -17.04
C ALA A 352 7.65 -6.14 -18.16
N ILE A 353 8.54 -5.13 -18.15
CA ILE A 353 8.58 -4.10 -19.20
C ILE A 353 8.95 -4.73 -20.55
N CYS A 354 9.93 -5.61 -20.59
CA CYS A 354 10.34 -6.31 -21.79
C CYS A 354 9.23 -7.20 -22.37
N GLY A 355 8.44 -7.84 -21.52
CA GLY A 355 7.25 -8.61 -21.91
C GLY A 355 6.15 -7.76 -22.54
N SER A 356 6.16 -6.45 -22.27
CA SER A 356 5.15 -5.49 -22.74
C SER A 356 5.49 -4.85 -24.09
N PHE A 357 6.65 -5.15 -24.68
CA PHE A 357 6.96 -4.74 -26.06
C PHE A 357 6.32 -5.66 -27.09
N THR A 358 5.84 -5.09 -28.19
CA THR A 358 5.47 -5.88 -29.37
C THR A 358 6.69 -6.61 -29.95
N ASN A 359 7.84 -5.92 -29.99
CA ASN A 359 9.13 -6.47 -30.39
C ASN A 359 10.17 -6.05 -29.32
N PRO A 360 10.52 -6.95 -28.38
CA PRO A 360 11.48 -6.62 -27.34
C PRO A 360 12.84 -6.20 -27.93
N PRO A 361 13.42 -5.07 -27.46
CA PRO A 361 14.72 -4.62 -27.94
C PRO A 361 15.85 -5.52 -27.43
N PRO A 362 17.05 -5.52 -28.06
CA PRO A 362 18.18 -6.35 -27.65
C PRO A 362 18.61 -6.17 -26.19
N GLU A 363 18.42 -4.99 -25.64
CA GLU A 363 18.71 -4.64 -24.25
C GLU A 363 17.95 -5.53 -23.25
N CYS A 364 16.80 -6.09 -23.64
CA CYS A 364 16.03 -7.04 -22.83
C CYS A 364 16.79 -8.33 -22.50
N ALA A 365 17.83 -8.68 -23.28
CA ALA A 365 18.70 -9.82 -22.99
C ALA A 365 19.73 -9.54 -21.87
N THR A 366 19.90 -8.28 -21.47
CA THR A 366 20.81 -7.91 -20.38
C THR A 366 20.23 -8.36 -19.04
N VAL A 367 21.01 -9.07 -18.25
CA VAL A 367 20.60 -9.51 -16.91
C VAL A 367 20.94 -8.41 -15.91
N LEU A 368 19.94 -7.95 -15.16
CA LEU A 368 20.10 -7.03 -14.04
C LEU A 368 20.15 -7.80 -12.71
N THR A 369 20.44 -7.10 -11.63
CA THR A 369 20.43 -7.71 -10.30
C THR A 369 19.02 -8.12 -9.87
N SER A 370 18.92 -9.28 -9.21
CA SER A 370 17.69 -9.73 -8.55
C SER A 370 17.68 -9.36 -7.05
N GLN A 371 18.62 -8.54 -6.59
CA GLN A 371 18.62 -8.01 -5.24
C GLN A 371 17.75 -6.76 -5.19
N GLN A 372 16.86 -6.73 -4.20
CA GLN A 372 16.05 -5.56 -3.90
C GLN A 372 16.91 -4.47 -3.25
N ALA A 373 16.65 -3.21 -3.57
CA ALA A 373 17.28 -2.09 -2.86
C ALA A 373 16.84 -2.08 -1.38
N THR A 374 17.71 -1.62 -0.50
CA THR A 374 17.43 -1.59 0.94
C THR A 374 16.42 -0.50 1.27
N VAL A 375 15.43 -0.82 2.11
CA VAL A 375 14.51 0.17 2.70
C VAL A 375 15.12 0.72 3.98
N THR A 376 15.12 2.03 4.14
CA THR A 376 15.51 2.70 5.36
C THR A 376 14.37 3.61 5.82
N GLY A 377 13.55 3.15 6.76
CA GLY A 377 12.41 3.88 7.28
C GLY A 377 11.10 3.08 7.27
N SER A 378 10.01 3.72 7.66
CA SER A 378 8.63 3.19 7.62
C SER A 378 7.68 4.28 7.17
N CYS A 379 6.70 3.94 6.36
CA CYS A 379 5.58 4.83 6.05
C CYS A 379 4.58 4.87 7.18
#